data_0cd39362e809a6f8f44814838386cf49
#
_entry.id   0cd39362e809a6f8f44814838386cf49
#
_cell.length_a   1.000
_cell.length_b   1.000
_cell.length_c   1.000
_cell.angle_alpha   90.00
_cell.angle_beta   90.00
_cell.angle_gamma   90.00
#
_symmetry.space_group_name_H-M   'P 1'
#
loop_
_entity.id
_entity.type
_entity.pdbx_description
1 polymer ?
#
loop_
_entity_poly.entity_id
_entity_poly.type
_entity_poly.pdbx_seq_one_letter_code
_entity_poly.pdbx_strand_id
1 'polypeptide(L)'
;MSRVRVGILGCGMIAQLMHLPYLTELEDRFEIAALCDQDKALAQRVAARHRVPRVHDSWENLLDTVPSLDAVLILNKDHFAPALMALERGIHTFTEKPLCYTQGEAEQLVGTAERTGAKLMVGYMKRYDSGVRRGLEEMRRISAPRMARAHIVVGPDYGNWIIPEIQRIDRPAGAEADSGTDGRTAKARGELGTGSPALLAAYMDMFGVWSHDINVLRAAFPAAPTSVTARVSPDGGTLTALLGHADGLQCVFLGGKTSVRLFEENLTVWGSDRVVELHISNPFLRHVPSTVRVRQDEAPSSGRPRPLTVERTVDGSHHEAFKAQLCHFHACVTTPELQPLTSGQESLEDIRLMLAILRSAR
;
A
#
# COMPACT_ATOMS: atom_id res chain seq x y z
N MET A 1 -9.67 -26.97 2.42
CA MET A 1 -8.75 -26.20 1.51
C MET A 1 -7.34 -26.53 1.94
N SER A 2 -6.39 -26.66 1.00
CA SER A 2 -4.98 -26.85 1.35
C SER A 2 -4.44 -25.56 1.99
N ARG A 3 -3.67 -25.72 3.09
CA ARG A 3 -2.98 -24.58 3.68
C ARG A 3 -1.80 -24.16 2.79
N VAL A 4 -1.62 -22.86 2.65
CA VAL A 4 -0.47 -22.27 1.93
C VAL A 4 0.69 -22.16 2.91
N ARG A 5 1.82 -22.78 2.60
CA ARG A 5 3.05 -22.72 3.40
C ARG A 5 3.84 -21.47 3.06
N VAL A 6 3.99 -20.57 4.06
CA VAL A 6 4.61 -19.27 3.83
C VAL A 6 5.92 -19.08 4.62
N GLY A 7 6.91 -18.49 3.93
CA GLY A 7 8.09 -17.89 4.58
C GLY A 7 7.84 -16.39 4.79
N ILE A 8 8.26 -15.86 5.94
CA ILE A 8 8.13 -14.43 6.26
C ILE A 8 9.50 -13.79 6.32
N LEU A 9 9.73 -12.75 5.52
CA LEU A 9 10.98 -12.00 5.44
C LEU A 9 10.76 -10.59 6.04
N GLY A 10 11.34 -10.35 7.20
CA GLY A 10 11.18 -9.13 7.99
C GLY A 10 10.24 -9.33 9.18
N CYS A 11 10.77 -9.09 10.38
CA CYS A 11 10.05 -9.17 11.66
C CYS A 11 9.82 -7.78 12.28
N GLY A 12 9.77 -6.74 11.45
CA GLY A 12 9.56 -5.35 11.86
C GLY A 12 8.14 -5.05 12.36
N MET A 13 7.86 -3.77 12.50
CA MET A 13 6.56 -3.27 13.03
C MET A 13 5.35 -3.85 12.29
N ILE A 14 5.32 -3.76 10.96
CA ILE A 14 4.17 -4.17 10.18
C ILE A 14 3.92 -5.70 10.26
N ALA A 15 4.99 -6.47 10.31
CA ALA A 15 4.91 -7.91 10.51
C ALA A 15 4.26 -8.27 11.84
N GLN A 16 4.71 -7.62 12.94
CA GLN A 16 4.26 -7.92 14.29
C GLN A 16 2.85 -7.38 14.60
N LEU A 17 2.49 -6.22 14.04
CA LEU A 17 1.20 -5.58 14.31
C LEU A 17 0.07 -6.15 13.46
N MET A 18 0.35 -6.47 12.21
CA MET A 18 -0.67 -6.78 11.22
C MET A 18 -0.54 -8.18 10.63
N HIS A 19 0.56 -8.52 9.97
CA HIS A 19 0.64 -9.76 9.20
C HIS A 19 0.65 -11.01 10.08
N LEU A 20 1.54 -11.09 11.06
CA LEU A 20 1.66 -12.28 11.90
C LEU A 20 0.41 -12.56 12.74
N PRO A 21 -0.24 -11.56 13.39
CA PRO A 21 -1.51 -11.78 14.07
C PRO A 21 -2.59 -12.34 13.15
N TYR A 22 -2.77 -11.75 11.95
CA TYR A 22 -3.80 -12.23 11.03
C TYR A 22 -3.46 -13.58 10.40
N LEU A 23 -2.18 -13.88 10.12
CA LEU A 23 -1.76 -15.22 9.69
C LEU A 23 -2.05 -16.26 10.77
N THR A 24 -1.89 -15.91 12.06
CA THR A 24 -2.26 -16.78 13.18
C THR A 24 -3.78 -16.99 13.24
N GLU A 25 -4.58 -15.94 13.04
CA GLU A 25 -6.04 -16.04 12.97
C GLU A 25 -6.53 -16.84 11.73
N LEU A 26 -5.72 -16.95 10.70
CA LEU A 26 -5.97 -17.67 9.44
C LEU A 26 -5.17 -18.98 9.37
N GLU A 27 -4.93 -19.65 10.51
CA GLU A 27 -4.17 -20.91 10.58
C GLU A 27 -4.83 -22.07 9.81
N ASP A 28 -6.11 -21.96 9.51
CA ASP A 28 -6.84 -22.86 8.61
C ASP A 28 -6.43 -22.70 7.13
N ARG A 29 -5.85 -21.57 6.76
CA ARG A 29 -5.44 -21.21 5.40
C ARG A 29 -3.93 -21.15 5.23
N PHE A 30 -3.19 -20.73 6.25
CA PHE A 30 -1.75 -20.54 6.18
C PHE A 30 -1.01 -21.36 7.22
N GLU A 31 0.18 -21.82 6.85
CA GLU A 31 1.20 -22.35 7.75
C GLU A 31 2.43 -21.45 7.67
N ILE A 32 2.81 -20.80 8.76
CA ILE A 32 4.06 -20.04 8.82
C ILE A 32 5.21 -21.03 9.01
N ALA A 33 5.92 -21.35 7.92
CA ALA A 33 6.96 -22.36 7.91
C ALA A 33 8.28 -21.85 8.50
N ALA A 34 8.60 -20.56 8.30
CA ALA A 34 9.82 -19.93 8.77
C ALA A 34 9.68 -18.41 8.87
N LEU A 35 10.49 -17.80 9.77
CA LEU A 35 10.72 -16.35 9.83
C LEU A 35 12.17 -16.05 9.49
N CYS A 36 12.40 -14.90 8.87
CA CYS A 36 13.74 -14.36 8.60
C CYS A 36 13.79 -12.88 8.99
N ASP A 37 14.84 -12.49 9.68
CA ASP A 37 15.22 -11.10 9.90
C ASP A 37 16.76 -11.03 10.02
N GLN A 38 17.35 -9.92 9.60
CA GLN A 38 18.80 -9.68 9.75
C GLN A 38 19.21 -9.70 11.24
N ASP A 39 18.31 -9.22 12.12
CA ASP A 39 18.45 -9.45 13.56
C ASP A 39 17.84 -10.81 13.94
N LYS A 40 18.70 -11.82 14.00
CA LYS A 40 18.32 -13.18 14.38
C LYS A 40 17.67 -13.25 15.76
N ALA A 41 18.09 -12.42 16.71
CA ALA A 41 17.52 -12.40 18.06
C ALA A 41 16.09 -11.85 18.04
N LEU A 42 15.82 -10.80 17.25
CA LEU A 42 14.45 -10.33 16.99
C LEU A 42 13.62 -11.44 16.37
N ALA A 43 14.11 -12.07 15.30
CA ALA A 43 13.38 -13.15 14.63
C ALA A 43 13.06 -14.31 15.57
N GLN A 44 13.98 -14.70 16.45
CA GLN A 44 13.76 -15.74 17.48
C GLN A 44 12.67 -15.35 18.48
N ARG A 45 12.66 -14.11 19.01
CA ARG A 45 11.62 -13.63 19.92
C ARG A 45 10.24 -13.63 19.26
N VAL A 46 10.17 -13.14 18.02
CA VAL A 46 8.93 -13.12 17.25
C VAL A 46 8.46 -14.53 16.91
N ALA A 47 9.37 -15.43 16.52
CA ALA A 47 9.06 -16.82 16.23
C ALA A 47 8.50 -17.54 17.46
N ALA A 48 9.09 -17.34 18.63
CA ALA A 48 8.61 -17.91 19.89
C ALA A 48 7.18 -17.46 20.21
N ARG A 49 6.87 -16.16 20.00
CA ARG A 49 5.52 -15.61 20.22
C ARG A 49 4.46 -16.22 19.30
N HIS A 50 4.82 -16.48 18.04
CA HIS A 50 3.92 -17.03 17.02
C HIS A 50 4.07 -18.51 16.77
N ARG A 51 4.90 -19.21 17.58
CA ARG A 51 5.18 -20.67 17.51
C ARG A 51 5.70 -21.10 16.14
N VAL A 52 6.53 -20.27 15.51
CA VAL A 52 7.14 -20.60 14.22
C VAL A 52 8.39 -21.47 14.42
N PRO A 53 8.50 -22.63 13.74
CA PRO A 53 9.51 -23.62 14.07
C PRO A 53 10.92 -23.29 13.57
N ARG A 54 11.04 -22.44 12.54
CA ARG A 54 12.33 -22.15 11.88
C ARG A 54 12.61 -20.67 11.85
N VAL A 55 13.88 -20.32 12.10
CA VAL A 55 14.37 -18.93 12.10
C VAL A 55 15.65 -18.85 11.28
N HIS A 56 15.68 -17.89 10.38
CA HIS A 56 16.81 -17.57 9.52
C HIS A 56 17.27 -16.13 9.73
N ASP A 57 18.54 -15.87 9.49
CA ASP A 57 19.16 -14.54 9.50
C ASP A 57 19.43 -13.99 8.09
N SER A 58 19.20 -14.82 7.08
CA SER A 58 19.34 -14.50 5.66
C SER A 58 18.13 -15.03 4.89
N TRP A 59 17.57 -14.21 4.02
CA TRP A 59 16.43 -14.58 3.18
C TRP A 59 16.86 -15.61 2.11
N GLU A 60 18.10 -15.55 1.64
CA GLU A 60 18.67 -16.54 0.74
C GLU A 60 18.62 -17.93 1.39
N ASN A 61 19.13 -18.01 2.63
CA ASN A 61 19.12 -19.26 3.37
C ASN A 61 17.69 -19.79 3.62
N LEU A 62 16.73 -18.89 3.91
CA LEU A 62 15.35 -19.30 4.04
C LEU A 62 14.82 -19.88 2.74
N LEU A 63 15.02 -19.21 1.61
CA LEU A 63 14.55 -19.66 0.30
C LEU A 63 15.26 -20.96 -0.17
N ASP A 64 16.51 -21.17 0.24
CA ASP A 64 17.29 -22.35 -0.12
C ASP A 64 16.95 -23.59 0.71
N THR A 65 16.65 -23.40 1.98
CA THR A 65 16.62 -24.51 2.94
C THR A 65 15.24 -24.90 3.46
N VAL A 66 14.25 -24.00 3.34
CA VAL A 66 12.88 -24.31 3.75
C VAL A 66 12.15 -25.07 2.64
N PRO A 67 11.83 -26.36 2.86
CA PRO A 67 11.23 -27.17 1.79
C PRO A 67 9.79 -26.78 1.52
N SER A 68 9.38 -26.88 0.26
CA SER A 68 7.99 -26.79 -0.16
C SER A 68 7.29 -25.50 0.28
N LEU A 69 7.95 -24.36 0.09
CA LEU A 69 7.28 -23.06 0.22
C LEU A 69 6.36 -22.83 -0.96
N ASP A 70 5.09 -22.59 -0.67
CA ASP A 70 4.12 -22.16 -1.69
C ASP A 70 4.25 -20.67 -1.96
N ALA A 71 4.54 -19.89 -0.90
CA ALA A 71 4.64 -18.45 -1.01
C ALA A 71 5.62 -17.84 0.02
N VAL A 72 6.01 -16.58 -0.25
CA VAL A 72 6.72 -15.73 0.70
C VAL A 72 6.01 -14.40 0.89
N LEU A 73 6.06 -13.88 2.12
CA LEU A 73 5.66 -12.52 2.45
C LEU A 73 6.92 -11.71 2.78
N ILE A 74 7.18 -10.68 1.98
CA ILE A 74 8.36 -9.82 2.09
C ILE A 74 7.94 -8.51 2.76
N LEU A 75 8.28 -8.36 4.03
CA LEU A 75 7.80 -7.31 4.93
C LEU A 75 8.93 -6.39 5.43
N ASN A 76 10.16 -6.56 4.89
CA ASN A 76 11.30 -5.69 5.12
C ASN A 76 11.20 -4.41 4.24
N LYS A 77 12.22 -3.55 4.26
CA LYS A 77 12.17 -2.26 3.56
C LYS A 77 12.54 -2.32 2.08
N ASP A 78 13.45 -3.20 1.68
CA ASP A 78 13.84 -3.39 0.27
C ASP A 78 13.38 -4.76 -0.21
N HIS A 79 12.42 -4.75 -1.11
CA HIS A 79 11.72 -5.95 -1.54
C HIS A 79 12.33 -6.59 -2.80
N PHE A 80 13.14 -5.84 -3.57
CA PHE A 80 13.51 -6.23 -4.93
C PHE A 80 14.26 -7.57 -5.00
N ALA A 81 15.41 -7.68 -4.35
CA ALA A 81 16.24 -8.88 -4.48
C ALA A 81 15.57 -10.17 -3.95
N PRO A 82 14.95 -10.17 -2.75
CA PRO A 82 14.25 -11.36 -2.27
C PRO A 82 13.01 -11.70 -3.11
N ALA A 83 12.27 -10.69 -3.62
CA ALA A 83 11.13 -10.95 -4.50
C ALA A 83 11.56 -11.55 -5.83
N LEU A 84 12.63 -11.03 -6.44
CA LEU A 84 13.17 -11.56 -7.68
C LEU A 84 13.58 -13.04 -7.53
N MET A 85 14.34 -13.36 -6.51
CA MET A 85 14.78 -14.75 -6.27
C MET A 85 13.59 -15.70 -6.02
N ALA A 86 12.59 -15.26 -5.24
CA ALA A 86 11.40 -16.06 -4.99
C ALA A 86 10.61 -16.33 -6.29
N LEU A 87 10.38 -15.29 -7.08
CA LEU A 87 9.67 -15.38 -8.36
C LEU A 87 10.42 -16.26 -9.38
N GLU A 88 11.76 -16.16 -9.46
CA GLU A 88 12.57 -17.02 -10.33
C GLU A 88 12.46 -18.50 -9.99
N ARG A 89 12.14 -18.82 -8.73
CA ARG A 89 11.88 -20.20 -8.26
C ARG A 89 10.43 -20.63 -8.39
N GLY A 90 9.57 -19.78 -8.97
CA GLY A 90 8.13 -20.04 -9.08
C GLY A 90 7.37 -19.93 -7.75
N ILE A 91 7.98 -19.36 -6.71
CA ILE A 91 7.34 -19.14 -5.40
C ILE A 91 6.43 -17.92 -5.48
N HIS A 92 5.15 -18.07 -5.13
CA HIS A 92 4.22 -16.96 -5.07
C HIS A 92 4.68 -15.90 -4.08
N THR A 93 4.63 -14.63 -4.45
CA THR A 93 5.26 -13.56 -3.70
C THR A 93 4.26 -12.48 -3.34
N PHE A 94 4.15 -12.21 -2.04
CA PHE A 94 3.52 -11.02 -1.49
C PHE A 94 4.62 -10.08 -1.01
N THR A 95 4.60 -8.82 -1.44
CA THR A 95 5.48 -7.77 -0.90
C THR A 95 4.67 -6.74 -0.17
N GLU A 96 5.19 -6.19 0.94
CA GLU A 96 4.68 -4.91 1.43
C GLU A 96 4.87 -3.82 0.37
N LYS A 97 4.13 -2.74 0.51
CA LYS A 97 4.30 -1.59 -0.38
C LYS A 97 5.49 -0.70 0.06
N PRO A 98 6.15 -0.02 -0.86
CA PRO A 98 5.97 -0.10 -2.30
C PRO A 98 6.51 -1.43 -2.85
N LEU A 99 6.14 -1.83 -4.06
CA LEU A 99 6.70 -3.03 -4.70
C LEU A 99 8.24 -3.00 -4.70
N CYS A 100 8.80 -1.88 -5.10
CA CYS A 100 10.24 -1.58 -5.11
C CYS A 100 10.44 -0.07 -5.25
N TYR A 101 11.69 0.38 -5.42
CA TYR A 101 12.04 1.80 -5.43
C TYR A 101 12.40 2.36 -6.82
N THR A 102 12.44 1.54 -7.87
CA THR A 102 12.70 2.02 -9.24
C THR A 102 11.73 1.40 -10.23
N GLN A 103 11.53 2.09 -11.36
CA GLN A 103 10.70 1.56 -12.44
C GLN A 103 11.32 0.29 -13.03
N GLY A 104 12.64 0.28 -13.25
CA GLY A 104 13.33 -0.88 -13.81
C GLY A 104 13.26 -2.13 -12.93
N GLU A 105 13.35 -1.96 -11.59
CA GLU A 105 13.12 -3.07 -10.64
C GLU A 105 11.69 -3.61 -10.77
N ALA A 106 10.69 -2.74 -10.85
CA ALA A 106 9.29 -3.15 -10.99
C ALA A 106 9.04 -3.90 -12.30
N GLU A 107 9.58 -3.41 -13.41
CA GLU A 107 9.48 -4.08 -14.72
C GLU A 107 10.12 -5.46 -14.70
N GLN A 108 11.25 -5.63 -14.04
CA GLN A 108 11.93 -6.92 -13.89
C GLN A 108 11.10 -7.89 -13.04
N LEU A 109 10.54 -7.45 -11.91
CA LEU A 109 9.69 -8.29 -11.05
C LEU A 109 8.43 -8.74 -11.78
N VAL A 110 7.76 -7.81 -12.47
CA VAL A 110 6.55 -8.11 -13.25
C VAL A 110 6.85 -9.11 -14.36
N GLY A 111 7.87 -8.85 -15.18
CA GLY A 111 8.25 -9.77 -16.26
C GLY A 111 8.68 -11.16 -15.74
N THR A 112 9.29 -11.22 -14.54
CA THR A 112 9.64 -12.51 -13.92
C THR A 112 8.40 -13.26 -13.44
N ALA A 113 7.45 -12.56 -12.80
CA ALA A 113 6.19 -13.17 -12.37
C ALA A 113 5.39 -13.72 -13.55
N GLU A 114 5.32 -12.97 -14.65
CA GLU A 114 4.66 -13.42 -15.90
C GLU A 114 5.34 -14.65 -16.49
N ARG A 115 6.66 -14.65 -16.58
CA ARG A 115 7.44 -15.77 -17.15
C ARG A 115 7.33 -17.06 -16.34
N THR A 116 7.27 -16.96 -15.01
CA THR A 116 7.20 -18.13 -14.12
C THR A 116 5.78 -18.57 -13.79
N GLY A 117 4.79 -17.71 -14.02
CA GLY A 117 3.40 -17.94 -13.60
C GLY A 117 3.18 -17.75 -12.10
N ALA A 118 4.20 -17.32 -11.35
CA ALA A 118 4.08 -17.04 -9.93
C ALA A 118 3.25 -15.77 -9.69
N LYS A 119 2.38 -15.81 -8.68
CA LYS A 119 1.60 -14.61 -8.30
C LYS A 119 2.51 -13.60 -7.62
N LEU A 120 2.44 -12.33 -8.07
CA LEU A 120 3.06 -11.19 -7.43
C LEU A 120 1.98 -10.23 -6.96
N MET A 121 1.78 -10.15 -5.64
CA MET A 121 0.80 -9.28 -5.00
C MET A 121 1.49 -8.26 -4.10
N VAL A 122 1.00 -7.02 -4.12
CA VAL A 122 1.56 -5.90 -3.33
C VAL A 122 0.59 -5.47 -2.24
N GLY A 123 1.12 -5.20 -1.06
CA GLY A 123 0.39 -4.94 0.18
C GLY A 123 -0.35 -3.60 0.24
N TYR A 124 -1.11 -3.26 -0.77
CA TYR A 124 -2.02 -2.11 -0.75
C TYR A 124 -3.35 -2.47 -0.07
N MET A 125 -3.31 -2.70 1.25
CA MET A 125 -4.43 -3.20 2.02
C MET A 125 -5.70 -2.35 1.89
N LYS A 126 -5.60 -1.04 1.64
CA LYS A 126 -6.75 -0.15 1.46
C LYS A 126 -7.68 -0.57 0.33
N ARG A 127 -7.16 -1.23 -0.70
CA ARG A 127 -7.95 -1.81 -1.80
C ARG A 127 -8.86 -2.95 -1.36
N TYR A 128 -8.63 -3.50 -0.18
CA TYR A 128 -9.39 -4.58 0.44
C TYR A 128 -10.31 -4.09 1.57
N ASP A 129 -10.21 -2.81 1.96
CA ASP A 129 -11.14 -2.16 2.86
C ASP A 129 -12.52 -2.04 2.21
N SER A 130 -13.56 -2.48 2.90
CA SER A 130 -14.92 -2.51 2.34
C SER A 130 -15.50 -1.12 2.12
N GLY A 131 -15.15 -0.13 2.95
CA GLY A 131 -15.53 1.27 2.77
C GLY A 131 -14.83 1.87 1.55
N VAL A 132 -13.53 1.60 1.37
CA VAL A 132 -12.79 2.04 0.17
C VAL A 132 -13.40 1.42 -1.09
N ARG A 133 -13.70 0.13 -1.09
CA ARG A 133 -14.35 -0.55 -2.22
C ARG A 133 -15.70 0.06 -2.52
N ARG A 134 -16.49 0.33 -1.49
CA ARG A 134 -17.80 1.00 -1.64
C ARG A 134 -17.64 2.41 -2.21
N GLY A 135 -16.66 3.19 -1.73
CA GLY A 135 -16.35 4.51 -2.27
C GLY A 135 -16.02 4.49 -3.75
N LEU A 136 -15.15 3.56 -4.16
CA LEU A 136 -14.79 3.36 -5.56
C LEU A 136 -15.99 2.94 -6.42
N GLU A 137 -16.92 2.12 -5.89
CA GLU A 137 -18.16 1.77 -6.56
C GLU A 137 -19.07 3.00 -6.76
N GLU A 138 -19.24 3.84 -5.75
CA GLU A 138 -20.04 5.08 -5.87
C GLU A 138 -19.39 6.08 -6.83
N MET A 139 -18.06 6.19 -6.84
CA MET A 139 -17.32 7.05 -7.79
C MET A 139 -17.53 6.62 -9.25
N ARG A 140 -17.56 5.30 -9.52
CA ARG A 140 -17.86 4.79 -10.88
C ARG A 140 -19.29 5.10 -11.36
N ARG A 141 -20.21 5.43 -10.46
CA ARG A 141 -21.59 5.84 -10.79
C ARG A 141 -21.73 7.31 -11.12
N ILE A 142 -20.65 8.10 -10.98
CA ILE A 142 -20.63 9.51 -11.34
C ILE A 142 -20.70 9.61 -12.87
N SER A 143 -21.71 10.28 -13.39
CA SER A 143 -21.93 10.37 -14.83
C SER A 143 -20.87 11.15 -15.58
N ALA A 144 -20.33 12.21 -14.97
CA ALA A 144 -19.27 13.04 -15.53
C ALA A 144 -18.41 13.59 -14.39
N PRO A 145 -17.35 12.88 -13.97
CA PRO A 145 -16.43 13.41 -12.98
C PRO A 145 -15.71 14.63 -13.54
N ARG A 146 -15.69 15.74 -12.78
CA ARG A 146 -15.07 17.00 -13.19
C ARG A 146 -13.83 17.31 -12.41
N MET A 147 -13.87 17.07 -11.11
CA MET A 147 -12.77 17.32 -10.18
C MET A 147 -12.62 16.15 -9.23
N ALA A 148 -11.37 15.88 -8.85
CA ALA A 148 -11.05 14.96 -7.75
C ALA A 148 -9.98 15.58 -6.85
N ARG A 149 -10.01 15.24 -5.57
CA ARG A 149 -8.99 15.59 -4.62
C ARG A 149 -8.67 14.37 -3.76
N ALA A 150 -7.44 13.92 -3.86
CA ALA A 150 -6.87 12.92 -2.94
C ALA A 150 -5.90 13.63 -2.00
N HIS A 151 -6.03 13.43 -0.70
CA HIS A 151 -5.04 13.94 0.23
C HIS A 151 -4.75 12.99 1.37
N ILE A 152 -3.50 13.01 1.81
CA ILE A 152 -2.98 12.33 2.98
C ILE A 152 -2.11 13.29 3.78
N VAL A 153 -2.45 13.51 5.05
CA VAL A 153 -1.64 14.26 6.00
C VAL A 153 -1.40 13.40 7.23
N VAL A 154 -0.12 13.20 7.55
CA VAL A 154 0.28 12.37 8.69
C VAL A 154 1.13 13.15 9.68
N GLY A 155 0.88 12.92 10.95
CA GLY A 155 1.70 13.41 12.04
C GLY A 155 2.83 12.43 12.40
N PRO A 156 3.67 12.78 13.39
CA PRO A 156 4.76 11.94 13.84
C PRO A 156 4.21 10.64 14.46
N ASP A 157 4.94 9.54 14.22
CA ASP A 157 4.70 8.23 14.87
C ASP A 157 3.29 7.67 14.71
N TYR A 158 2.58 8.05 13.64
CA TYR A 158 1.16 7.71 13.44
C TYR A 158 0.82 6.20 13.54
N GLY A 159 1.82 5.32 13.48
CA GLY A 159 1.67 3.89 13.76
C GLY A 159 2.11 3.52 15.18
N ASN A 160 3.17 4.13 15.69
CA ASN A 160 3.80 3.76 16.96
C ASN A 160 3.02 4.23 18.21
N TRP A 161 2.33 5.36 18.15
CA TRP A 161 1.59 5.88 19.30
C TRP A 161 0.30 5.10 19.61
N ILE A 162 -0.16 4.27 18.65
CA ILE A 162 -1.37 3.45 18.82
C ILE A 162 -1.04 2.13 19.50
N ILE A 163 0.17 1.57 19.26
CA ILE A 163 0.50 0.21 19.68
C ILE A 163 1.91 0.19 20.28
N PRO A 164 2.01 0.22 21.63
CA PRO A 164 3.30 0.28 22.30
C PRO A 164 4.07 -1.05 22.35
N GLU A 165 3.41 -2.20 22.13
CA GLU A 165 3.96 -3.52 22.44
C GLU A 165 4.49 -4.28 21.21
N ILE A 166 5.52 -3.77 20.55
CA ILE A 166 6.28 -4.54 19.55
C ILE A 166 7.64 -4.95 20.13
N GLN A 167 8.11 -6.13 19.73
CA GLN A 167 9.50 -6.52 19.98
C GLN A 167 10.41 -5.62 19.14
N ARG A 168 11.35 -4.95 19.79
CA ARG A 168 12.27 -4.03 19.13
C ARG A 168 13.67 -4.65 19.10
N ILE A 169 14.48 -4.20 18.15
CA ILE A 169 15.91 -4.43 18.15
C ILE A 169 16.51 -3.65 19.32
N ASP A 170 17.22 -4.31 20.20
CA ASP A 170 18.01 -3.66 21.24
C ASP A 170 19.25 -3.03 20.58
N ARG A 171 19.12 -1.78 20.15
CA ARG A 171 20.26 -1.04 19.59
C ARG A 171 20.94 -0.27 20.70
N PRO A 172 22.29 -0.28 20.75
CA PRO A 172 23.04 0.63 21.64
C PRO A 172 22.65 2.08 21.35
N ALA A 173 22.59 2.89 22.39
CA ALA A 173 22.36 4.33 22.24
C ALA A 173 23.43 4.92 21.31
N GLY A 174 23.02 5.54 20.21
CA GLY A 174 23.92 6.10 19.19
C GLY A 174 24.18 5.23 17.97
N ALA A 175 23.64 4.01 17.90
CA ALA A 175 23.67 3.23 16.66
C ALA A 175 22.74 3.87 15.62
N GLU A 176 23.31 4.26 14.47
CA GLU A 176 22.53 4.82 13.37
C GLU A 176 21.42 3.84 12.93
N ALA A 177 20.26 4.40 12.63
CA ALA A 177 19.18 3.65 12.05
C ALA A 177 19.60 3.20 10.65
N ASP A 178 19.78 1.89 10.53
CA ASP A 178 19.86 1.07 9.31
C ASP A 178 20.37 1.74 8.01
N SER A 179 21.50 1.24 7.52
CA SER A 179 22.14 1.55 6.23
C SER A 179 21.23 1.35 4.98
N GLY A 180 20.03 0.78 5.12
CA GLY A 180 19.05 0.65 4.06
C GLY A 180 18.56 2.00 3.48
N THR A 181 18.81 3.11 4.17
CA THR A 181 18.49 4.45 3.68
C THR A 181 19.40 4.84 2.50
N ASP A 182 20.67 4.46 2.53
CA ASP A 182 21.64 4.83 1.49
C ASP A 182 21.32 4.18 0.14
N GLY A 183 20.99 2.91 0.10
CA GLY A 183 20.61 2.21 -1.13
C GLY A 183 19.35 2.81 -1.76
N ARG A 184 18.32 3.08 -0.97
CA ARG A 184 17.06 3.70 -1.45
C ARG A 184 17.27 5.14 -1.91
N THR A 185 18.11 5.89 -1.21
CA THR A 185 18.47 7.25 -1.61
C THR A 185 19.26 7.24 -2.93
N ALA A 186 20.14 6.28 -3.14
CA ALA A 186 20.86 6.11 -4.41
C ALA A 186 19.88 5.78 -5.56
N LYS A 187 18.93 4.87 -5.33
CA LYS A 187 17.85 4.56 -6.28
C LYS A 187 17.03 5.82 -6.63
N ALA A 188 16.61 6.60 -5.62
CA ALA A 188 15.88 7.84 -5.81
C ALA A 188 16.66 8.87 -6.64
N ARG A 189 17.96 9.03 -6.38
CA ARG A 189 18.83 9.91 -7.18
C ARG A 189 18.91 9.47 -8.64
N GLY A 190 19.02 8.16 -8.88
CA GLY A 190 19.03 7.59 -10.23
C GLY A 190 17.71 7.89 -10.98
N GLU A 191 16.58 7.66 -10.35
CA GLU A 191 15.25 7.89 -10.95
C GLU A 191 14.93 9.37 -11.20
N LEU A 192 15.35 10.26 -10.30
CA LEU A 192 15.08 11.69 -10.42
C LEU A 192 16.13 12.46 -11.24
N GLY A 193 17.33 11.89 -11.43
CA GLY A 193 18.45 12.58 -12.07
C GLY A 193 18.92 13.83 -11.28
N THR A 194 18.67 13.86 -9.96
CA THR A 194 19.01 15.01 -9.11
C THR A 194 19.35 14.60 -7.69
N GLY A 195 20.15 15.40 -7.02
CA GLY A 195 20.48 15.28 -5.59
C GLY A 195 19.72 16.24 -4.68
N SER A 196 18.67 16.93 -5.19
CA SER A 196 17.88 17.86 -4.38
C SER A 196 17.37 17.22 -3.10
N PRO A 197 17.76 17.70 -1.89
CA PRO A 197 17.31 17.11 -0.63
C PRO A 197 15.78 17.09 -0.48
N ALA A 198 15.11 18.16 -0.91
CA ALA A 198 13.65 18.26 -0.87
C ALA A 198 12.98 17.20 -1.74
N LEU A 199 13.46 17.00 -2.97
CA LEU A 199 12.91 15.97 -3.88
C LEU A 199 13.22 14.56 -3.39
N LEU A 200 14.39 14.32 -2.81
CA LEU A 200 14.73 13.03 -2.23
C LEU A 200 13.86 12.71 -0.99
N ALA A 201 13.60 13.70 -0.13
CA ALA A 201 12.67 13.55 1.00
C ALA A 201 11.25 13.25 0.51
N ALA A 202 10.75 14.04 -0.44
CA ALA A 202 9.43 13.80 -1.04
C ALA A 202 9.34 12.44 -1.74
N TYR A 203 10.41 11.94 -2.34
CA TYR A 203 10.48 10.59 -2.91
C TYR A 203 10.28 9.51 -1.83
N MET A 204 10.99 9.64 -0.70
CA MET A 204 10.85 8.68 0.39
C MET A 204 9.44 8.67 0.95
N ASP A 205 8.79 9.83 1.05
CA ASP A 205 7.42 9.94 1.52
C ASP A 205 6.40 9.43 0.49
N MET A 206 6.62 9.72 -0.78
CA MET A 206 5.79 9.23 -1.88
C MET A 206 5.75 7.70 -1.89
N PHE A 207 6.91 7.06 -1.86
CA PHE A 207 7.00 5.60 -1.87
C PHE A 207 6.65 4.99 -0.50
N GLY A 208 6.98 5.68 0.59
CA GLY A 208 6.76 5.19 1.96
C GLY A 208 5.32 5.28 2.44
N VAL A 209 4.65 6.40 2.20
CA VAL A 209 3.33 6.71 2.78
C VAL A 209 2.30 7.02 1.69
N TRP A 210 2.59 7.99 0.81
CA TRP A 210 1.63 8.54 -0.14
C TRP A 210 1.28 7.59 -1.29
N SER A 211 2.04 6.51 -1.48
CA SER A 211 1.77 5.48 -2.49
C SER A 211 0.41 4.82 -2.33
N HIS A 212 -0.13 4.75 -1.11
CA HIS A 212 -1.47 4.23 -0.88
C HIS A 212 -2.56 5.08 -1.57
N ASP A 213 -2.41 6.41 -1.49
CA ASP A 213 -3.38 7.35 -2.07
C ASP A 213 -3.28 7.38 -3.58
N ILE A 214 -2.07 7.28 -4.13
CA ILE A 214 -1.84 7.10 -5.57
C ILE A 214 -2.53 5.83 -6.06
N ASN A 215 -2.40 4.71 -5.35
CA ASN A 215 -3.05 3.45 -5.69
C ASN A 215 -4.59 3.54 -5.63
N VAL A 216 -5.16 4.21 -4.62
CA VAL A 216 -6.62 4.41 -4.51
C VAL A 216 -7.10 5.37 -5.59
N LEU A 217 -6.37 6.47 -5.87
CA LEU A 217 -6.69 7.42 -6.93
C LEU A 217 -6.71 6.75 -8.31
N ARG A 218 -5.70 5.94 -8.62
CA ARG A 218 -5.67 5.15 -9.87
C ARG A 218 -6.79 4.11 -9.93
N ALA A 219 -7.19 3.55 -8.82
CA ALA A 219 -8.34 2.64 -8.79
C ALA A 219 -9.67 3.33 -9.13
N ALA A 220 -9.79 4.63 -8.79
CA ALA A 220 -10.93 5.45 -9.19
C ALA A 220 -10.81 5.90 -10.66
N PHE A 221 -9.60 6.25 -11.11
CA PHE A 221 -9.30 6.79 -12.44
C PHE A 221 -8.11 6.03 -13.08
N PRO A 222 -8.38 4.87 -13.73
CA PRO A 222 -7.31 4.01 -14.23
C PRO A 222 -6.54 4.60 -15.44
N ALA A 223 -7.14 5.52 -16.18
CA ALA A 223 -6.47 6.17 -17.30
C ALA A 223 -5.34 7.06 -16.79
N ALA A 224 -4.16 6.97 -17.41
CA ALA A 224 -3.05 7.84 -17.08
C ALA A 224 -3.40 9.31 -17.35
N PRO A 225 -2.97 10.26 -16.49
CA PRO A 225 -3.15 11.68 -16.75
C PRO A 225 -2.35 12.10 -18.00
N THR A 226 -2.90 13.02 -18.77
CA THR A 226 -2.26 13.60 -19.96
C THR A 226 -1.34 14.78 -19.63
N SER A 227 -1.52 15.36 -18.45
CA SER A 227 -0.65 16.42 -17.93
C SER A 227 -0.44 16.24 -16.42
N VAL A 228 0.80 16.53 -15.99
CA VAL A 228 1.21 16.45 -14.59
C VAL A 228 2.03 17.68 -14.25
N THR A 229 1.65 18.37 -13.19
CA THR A 229 2.41 19.50 -12.62
C THR A 229 2.45 19.35 -11.11
N ALA A 230 3.62 19.46 -10.51
CA ALA A 230 3.76 19.31 -9.06
C ALA A 230 4.69 20.38 -8.46
N ARG A 231 4.54 20.59 -7.15
CA ARG A 231 5.44 21.39 -6.33
C ARG A 231 5.73 20.66 -5.03
N VAL A 232 6.97 20.81 -4.57
CA VAL A 232 7.46 20.27 -3.30
C VAL A 232 7.87 21.42 -2.40
N SER A 233 7.55 21.34 -1.10
CA SER A 233 8.04 22.29 -0.10
C SER A 233 9.56 22.22 0.04
N PRO A 234 10.23 23.31 0.52
CA PRO A 234 11.69 23.34 0.63
C PRO A 234 12.30 22.24 1.49
N ASP A 235 11.55 21.71 2.46
CA ASP A 235 11.94 20.59 3.33
C ASP A 235 11.55 19.20 2.77
N GLY A 236 10.80 19.15 1.66
CA GLY A 236 10.30 17.92 1.06
C GLY A 236 9.10 17.31 1.78
N GLY A 237 8.64 17.90 2.88
CA GLY A 237 7.57 17.32 3.73
C GLY A 237 6.15 17.50 3.17
N THR A 238 5.99 18.31 2.11
CA THR A 238 4.70 18.51 1.45
C THR A 238 4.87 18.49 -0.07
N LEU A 239 3.98 17.79 -0.75
CA LEU A 239 3.89 17.74 -2.21
C LEU A 239 2.44 18.00 -2.64
N THR A 240 2.27 18.89 -3.61
CA THR A 240 0.98 19.13 -4.28
C THR A 240 1.16 18.86 -5.77
N ALA A 241 0.26 18.05 -6.35
CA ALA A 241 0.24 17.78 -7.78
C ALA A 241 -1.12 18.07 -8.39
N LEU A 242 -1.12 18.57 -9.63
CA LEU A 242 -2.29 18.72 -10.48
C LEU A 242 -2.15 17.73 -11.65
N LEU A 243 -3.16 16.87 -11.81
CA LEU A 243 -3.23 15.84 -12.83
C LEU A 243 -4.41 16.16 -13.74
N GLY A 244 -4.17 16.38 -15.01
CA GLY A 244 -5.22 16.58 -16.01
C GLY A 244 -5.42 15.33 -16.84
N HIS A 245 -6.67 14.92 -17.04
CA HIS A 245 -7.03 13.74 -17.84
C HIS A 245 -7.68 14.14 -19.18
N ALA A 246 -7.62 13.23 -20.14
CA ALA A 246 -8.09 13.47 -21.52
C ALA A 246 -9.58 13.78 -21.61
N ASP A 247 -10.39 13.29 -20.67
CA ASP A 247 -11.83 13.51 -20.55
C ASP A 247 -12.18 14.84 -19.86
N GLY A 248 -11.17 15.64 -19.49
CA GLY A 248 -11.32 16.94 -18.83
C GLY A 248 -11.34 16.88 -17.31
N LEU A 249 -11.26 15.69 -16.71
CA LEU A 249 -11.13 15.55 -15.26
C LEU A 249 -9.84 16.21 -14.78
N GLN A 250 -9.94 17.01 -13.71
CA GLN A 250 -8.81 17.60 -12.99
C GLN A 250 -8.69 16.97 -11.60
N CYS A 251 -7.54 16.36 -11.31
CA CYS A 251 -7.27 15.77 -10.00
C CYS A 251 -6.20 16.59 -9.27
N VAL A 252 -6.45 16.88 -7.99
CA VAL A 252 -5.44 17.42 -7.08
C VAL A 252 -5.00 16.32 -6.13
N PHE A 253 -3.70 16.09 -6.06
CA PHE A 253 -3.10 15.23 -5.05
C PHE A 253 -2.31 16.10 -4.06
N LEU A 254 -2.51 15.87 -2.76
CA LEU A 254 -1.77 16.50 -1.68
C LEU A 254 -1.22 15.44 -0.73
N GLY A 255 0.09 15.31 -0.66
CA GLY A 255 0.80 14.55 0.36
C GLY A 255 1.47 15.49 1.35
N GLY A 256 1.29 15.29 2.65
CA GLY A 256 1.84 16.20 3.63
C GLY A 256 2.20 15.55 4.96
N LYS A 257 3.10 16.23 5.69
CA LYS A 257 3.46 15.93 7.07
C LYS A 257 3.10 17.10 7.97
N THR A 258 2.77 16.81 9.22
CA THR A 258 2.54 17.80 10.26
C THR A 258 3.25 17.39 11.54
N SER A 259 3.53 18.34 12.45
CA SER A 259 4.02 18.05 13.80
C SER A 259 2.92 17.67 14.79
N VAL A 260 1.65 17.81 14.39
CA VAL A 260 0.50 17.40 15.20
C VAL A 260 0.25 15.91 14.98
N ARG A 261 -0.09 15.18 16.05
CA ARG A 261 -0.50 13.76 15.95
C ARG A 261 -1.84 13.66 15.23
N LEU A 262 -1.77 13.44 13.93
CA LEU A 262 -2.90 13.40 13.01
C LEU A 262 -2.69 12.27 12.01
N PHE A 263 -3.78 11.65 11.63
CA PHE A 263 -3.90 10.85 10.41
C PHE A 263 -5.18 11.30 9.71
N GLU A 264 -5.04 11.92 8.56
CA GLU A 264 -6.16 12.39 7.75
C GLU A 264 -5.92 11.96 6.32
N GLU A 265 -6.88 11.21 5.78
CA GLU A 265 -6.80 10.66 4.44
C GLU A 265 -8.17 10.60 3.80
N ASN A 266 -8.30 11.20 2.60
CA ASN A 266 -9.55 11.11 1.87
C ASN A 266 -9.38 11.27 0.35
N LEU A 267 -10.40 10.75 -0.37
CA LEU A 267 -10.60 10.98 -1.78
C LEU A 267 -12.02 11.55 -1.99
N THR A 268 -12.11 12.76 -2.54
CA THR A 268 -13.38 13.38 -2.90
C THR A 268 -13.46 13.54 -4.42
N VAL A 269 -14.60 13.18 -5.00
CA VAL A 269 -14.90 13.34 -6.43
C VAL A 269 -16.17 14.14 -6.62
N TRP A 270 -16.08 15.20 -7.40
CA TRP A 270 -17.22 16.04 -7.80
C TRP A 270 -17.60 15.72 -9.24
N GLY A 271 -18.81 15.26 -9.43
CA GLY A 271 -19.40 15.04 -10.75
C GLY A 271 -20.52 15.99 -11.08
N SER A 272 -21.20 15.74 -12.19
CA SER A 272 -22.34 16.53 -12.63
C SER A 272 -23.64 16.21 -11.86
N ASP A 273 -23.74 15.02 -11.30
CA ASP A 273 -24.94 14.44 -10.69
C ASP A 273 -24.80 14.14 -9.19
N ARG A 274 -23.57 14.00 -8.72
CA ARG A 274 -23.28 13.68 -7.32
C ARG A 274 -21.86 14.08 -6.90
N VAL A 275 -21.67 14.16 -5.59
CA VAL A 275 -20.38 14.27 -4.93
C VAL A 275 -20.18 13.03 -4.06
N VAL A 276 -19.03 12.40 -4.18
CA VAL A 276 -18.63 11.24 -3.36
C VAL A 276 -17.40 11.61 -2.56
N GLU A 277 -17.48 11.50 -1.24
CA GLU A 277 -16.37 11.67 -0.31
C GLU A 277 -16.07 10.33 0.33
N LEU A 278 -14.85 9.83 0.14
CA LEU A 278 -14.32 8.64 0.80
C LEU A 278 -13.35 9.10 1.90
N HIS A 279 -13.69 8.81 3.16
CA HIS A 279 -12.80 8.97 4.31
C HIS A 279 -12.16 7.64 4.65
N ILE A 280 -10.83 7.59 4.59
CA ILE A 280 -10.06 6.38 4.82
C ILE A 280 -9.55 6.39 6.25
N SER A 281 -9.93 5.38 7.02
CA SER A 281 -9.53 5.25 8.42
C SER A 281 -8.06 4.91 8.57
N ASN A 282 -7.47 5.28 9.73
CA ASN A 282 -6.10 4.89 10.05
C ASN A 282 -5.99 3.35 10.07
N PRO A 283 -5.13 2.77 9.23
CA PRO A 283 -5.07 1.33 9.02
C PRO A 283 -4.56 0.53 10.22
N PHE A 284 -3.97 1.19 11.21
CA PHE A 284 -3.51 0.55 12.45
C PHE A 284 -4.58 0.50 13.54
N LEU A 285 -5.74 1.15 13.32
CA LEU A 285 -6.90 1.03 14.21
C LEU A 285 -7.76 -0.16 13.75
N ARG A 286 -7.84 -1.18 14.59
CA ARG A 286 -8.66 -2.35 14.29
C ARG A 286 -10.15 -2.02 14.42
N HIS A 287 -10.96 -2.62 13.55
CA HIS A 287 -12.42 -2.51 13.54
C HIS A 287 -12.98 -1.08 13.35
N VAL A 288 -12.19 -0.18 12.79
CA VAL A 288 -12.62 1.17 12.44
C VAL A 288 -12.84 1.23 10.92
N PRO A 289 -14.08 1.24 10.44
CA PRO A 289 -14.35 1.22 9.01
C PRO A 289 -14.02 2.56 8.35
N SER A 290 -13.59 2.49 7.08
CA SER A 290 -13.62 3.66 6.20
C SER A 290 -15.06 4.01 5.84
N THR A 291 -15.37 5.30 5.68
CA THR A 291 -16.74 5.79 5.46
C THR A 291 -16.87 6.49 4.11
N VAL A 292 -18.05 6.37 3.52
CA VAL A 292 -18.39 7.00 2.23
C VAL A 292 -19.58 7.92 2.43
N ARG A 293 -19.43 9.18 2.04
CA ARG A 293 -20.51 10.15 2.00
C ARG A 293 -20.88 10.46 0.56
N VAL A 294 -22.17 10.33 0.23
CA VAL A 294 -22.68 10.61 -1.10
C VAL A 294 -23.72 11.71 -1.00
N ARG A 295 -23.52 12.81 -1.72
CA ARG A 295 -24.50 13.90 -1.91
C ARG A 295 -25.01 13.89 -3.34
N GLN A 296 -26.31 13.95 -3.51
CA GLN A 296 -26.96 14.05 -4.81
C GLN A 296 -28.28 14.78 -4.70
N ASP A 297 -28.73 15.36 -5.79
CA ASP A 297 -30.04 15.95 -5.83
C ASP A 297 -31.10 14.90 -6.22
N GLU A 298 -32.20 14.88 -5.48
CA GLU A 298 -33.41 14.18 -5.88
C GLU A 298 -34.24 15.05 -6.83
N ALA A 299 -34.73 14.44 -7.89
CA ALA A 299 -35.60 15.15 -8.87
C ALA A 299 -36.85 15.74 -8.21
N PRO A 300 -37.35 16.85 -8.72
CA PRO A 300 -38.66 17.38 -8.34
C PRO A 300 -39.77 16.33 -8.49
N SER A 301 -40.77 16.39 -7.64
CA SER A 301 -41.95 15.52 -7.67
C SER A 301 -43.24 16.33 -7.58
N SER A 302 -44.41 15.74 -7.81
CA SER A 302 -45.70 16.39 -7.85
C SER A 302 -46.06 17.21 -6.61
N GLY A 303 -45.53 16.89 -5.46
CA GLY A 303 -45.67 17.65 -4.20
C GLY A 303 -44.48 18.55 -3.86
N ARG A 304 -43.44 18.55 -4.68
CA ARG A 304 -42.14 19.18 -4.42
C ARG A 304 -41.52 19.69 -5.73
N PRO A 305 -41.82 20.94 -6.11
CA PRO A 305 -41.41 21.49 -7.41
C PRO A 305 -39.90 21.82 -7.52
N ARG A 306 -39.17 21.80 -6.40
CA ARG A 306 -37.72 22.03 -6.36
C ARG A 306 -36.96 20.74 -5.98
N PRO A 307 -35.73 20.51 -6.50
CA PRO A 307 -34.91 19.41 -6.07
C PRO A 307 -34.55 19.55 -4.58
N LEU A 308 -34.33 18.43 -3.91
CA LEU A 308 -33.71 18.39 -2.58
C LEU A 308 -32.34 17.75 -2.71
N THR A 309 -31.35 18.33 -2.05
CA THR A 309 -30.07 17.68 -1.88
C THR A 309 -30.20 16.66 -0.75
N VAL A 310 -29.89 15.41 -1.07
CA VAL A 310 -29.85 14.29 -0.11
C VAL A 310 -28.40 13.90 0.14
N GLU A 311 -28.08 13.72 1.40
CA GLU A 311 -26.80 13.16 1.84
C GLU A 311 -27.04 11.82 2.51
N ARG A 312 -26.25 10.80 2.12
CA ARG A 312 -26.20 9.52 2.80
C ARG A 312 -24.76 9.18 3.17
N THR A 313 -24.56 8.61 4.35
CA THR A 313 -23.31 8.05 4.79
C THR A 313 -23.42 6.54 4.81
N VAL A 314 -22.38 5.87 4.33
CA VAL A 314 -22.26 4.40 4.33
C VAL A 314 -20.94 4.06 4.99
N ASP A 315 -21.01 3.34 6.09
CA ASP A 315 -19.84 2.80 6.73
C ASP A 315 -19.42 1.49 6.06
N GLY A 316 -18.12 1.27 5.97
CA GLY A 316 -17.57 -0.03 5.61
C GLY A 316 -17.88 -1.09 6.67
N SER A 317 -17.59 -2.34 6.36
CA SER A 317 -17.68 -3.40 7.38
C SER A 317 -16.53 -3.27 8.37
N HIS A 318 -16.73 -3.80 9.58
CA HIS A 318 -15.68 -3.87 10.59
C HIS A 318 -14.65 -4.99 10.33
N HIS A 319 -14.63 -5.58 9.13
CA HIS A 319 -13.62 -6.55 8.73
C HIS A 319 -12.32 -5.84 8.35
N GLU A 320 -11.23 -6.37 8.87
CA GLU A 320 -9.90 -5.80 8.71
C GLU A 320 -9.38 -5.93 7.28
N ALA A 321 -8.92 -4.82 6.72
CA ALA A 321 -8.38 -4.74 5.37
C ALA A 321 -7.13 -5.62 5.18
N PHE A 322 -6.23 -5.66 6.17
CA PHE A 322 -5.06 -6.54 6.17
C PHE A 322 -5.44 -8.03 6.16
N LYS A 323 -6.46 -8.41 6.94
CA LYS A 323 -6.96 -9.79 6.93
C LYS A 323 -7.61 -10.13 5.59
N ALA A 324 -8.40 -9.21 5.04
CA ALA A 324 -9.06 -9.39 3.74
C ALA A 324 -8.05 -9.55 2.60
N GLN A 325 -6.95 -8.77 2.59
CA GLN A 325 -5.90 -8.93 1.57
C GLN A 325 -5.18 -10.28 1.69
N LEU A 326 -4.90 -10.78 2.91
CA LEU A 326 -4.31 -12.11 3.08
C LEU A 326 -5.26 -13.21 2.62
N CYS A 327 -6.56 -13.10 2.91
CA CYS A 327 -7.57 -14.01 2.37
C CYS A 327 -7.59 -14.01 0.84
N HIS A 328 -7.47 -12.83 0.22
CA HIS A 328 -7.38 -12.72 -1.24
C HIS A 328 -6.08 -13.31 -1.79
N PHE A 329 -4.95 -13.08 -1.13
CA PHE A 329 -3.68 -13.69 -1.51
C PHE A 329 -3.75 -15.22 -1.47
N HIS A 330 -4.30 -15.79 -0.39
CA HIS A 330 -4.56 -17.23 -0.31
C HIS A 330 -5.41 -17.72 -1.50
N ALA A 331 -6.50 -17.03 -1.81
CA ALA A 331 -7.34 -17.38 -2.94
C ALA A 331 -6.59 -17.34 -4.28
N CYS A 332 -5.74 -16.33 -4.50
CA CYS A 332 -4.91 -16.23 -5.71
C CYS A 332 -3.88 -17.37 -5.84
N VAL A 333 -3.29 -17.79 -4.71
CA VAL A 333 -2.32 -18.89 -4.69
C VAL A 333 -3.00 -20.24 -4.94
N THR A 334 -4.22 -20.43 -4.41
CA THR A 334 -4.95 -21.72 -4.51
C THR A 334 -5.88 -21.83 -5.72
N THR A 335 -6.07 -20.74 -6.48
CA THR A 335 -6.91 -20.68 -7.68
C THR A 335 -6.10 -20.05 -8.82
N PRO A 336 -5.53 -20.84 -9.73
CA PRO A 336 -4.60 -20.36 -10.76
C PRO A 336 -5.15 -19.21 -11.62
N GLU A 337 -6.44 -19.22 -11.93
CA GLU A 337 -7.10 -18.21 -12.78
C GLU A 337 -7.29 -16.88 -12.08
N LEU A 338 -7.33 -16.87 -10.73
CA LEU A 338 -7.55 -15.65 -9.96
C LEU A 338 -6.26 -14.83 -9.92
N GLN A 339 -6.38 -13.56 -10.32
CA GLN A 339 -5.25 -12.62 -10.27
C GLN A 339 -5.36 -11.71 -9.04
N PRO A 340 -4.22 -11.29 -8.46
CA PRO A 340 -4.22 -10.32 -7.37
C PRO A 340 -4.85 -8.98 -7.80
N LEU A 341 -5.76 -8.46 -6.98
CA LEU A 341 -6.35 -7.13 -7.18
C LEU A 341 -5.28 -6.02 -7.16
N THR A 342 -4.25 -6.18 -6.35
CA THR A 342 -3.08 -5.30 -6.26
C THR A 342 -1.86 -6.06 -6.78
N SER A 343 -1.87 -6.39 -8.08
CA SER A 343 -0.79 -7.13 -8.72
C SER A 343 0.49 -6.30 -8.87
N GLY A 344 1.60 -6.98 -9.20
CA GLY A 344 2.84 -6.28 -9.56
C GLY A 344 2.65 -5.31 -10.73
N GLN A 345 1.82 -5.68 -11.74
CA GLN A 345 1.52 -4.80 -12.88
C GLN A 345 0.77 -3.53 -12.44
N GLU A 346 -0.24 -3.64 -11.57
CA GLU A 346 -0.92 -2.46 -11.00
C GLU A 346 0.07 -1.56 -10.27
N SER A 347 0.97 -2.16 -9.50
CA SER A 347 2.00 -1.42 -8.75
C SER A 347 3.05 -0.75 -9.64
N LEU A 348 3.38 -1.34 -10.79
CA LEU A 348 4.25 -0.71 -11.79
C LEU A 348 3.61 0.58 -12.33
N GLU A 349 2.30 0.58 -12.58
CA GLU A 349 1.59 1.79 -13.02
C GLU A 349 1.52 2.84 -11.90
N ASP A 350 1.39 2.43 -10.62
CA ASP A 350 1.52 3.35 -9.49
C ASP A 350 2.90 4.01 -9.46
N ILE A 351 3.98 3.23 -9.64
CA ILE A 351 5.35 3.72 -9.67
C ILE A 351 5.55 4.70 -10.82
N ARG A 352 5.02 4.41 -12.01
CA ARG A 352 5.08 5.32 -13.16
C ARG A 352 4.43 6.67 -12.87
N LEU A 353 3.25 6.67 -12.25
CA LEU A 353 2.57 7.91 -11.87
C LEU A 353 3.32 8.66 -10.77
N MET A 354 3.80 7.98 -9.73
CA MET A 354 4.59 8.57 -8.66
C MET A 354 5.86 9.26 -9.22
N LEU A 355 6.57 8.59 -10.13
CA LEU A 355 7.76 9.16 -10.78
C LEU A 355 7.41 10.34 -11.69
N ALA A 356 6.31 10.28 -12.44
CA ALA A 356 5.84 11.40 -13.25
C ALA A 356 5.55 12.63 -12.40
N ILE A 357 4.89 12.46 -11.24
CA ILE A 357 4.63 13.55 -10.30
C ILE A 357 5.95 14.13 -9.76
N LEU A 358 6.84 13.29 -9.25
CA LEU A 358 8.11 13.74 -8.65
C LEU A 358 9.02 14.42 -9.68
N ARG A 359 9.09 13.90 -10.91
CA ARG A 359 9.89 14.50 -12.00
C ARG A 359 9.33 15.84 -12.48
N SER A 360 8.02 16.07 -12.33
CA SER A 360 7.39 17.35 -12.66
C SER A 360 7.56 18.41 -11.57
N ALA A 361 7.94 18.03 -10.37
CA ALA A 361 8.09 18.90 -9.20
C ALA A 361 9.45 19.64 -9.19
N ARG A 362 9.78 20.37 -10.24
CA ARG A 362 11.02 21.12 -10.39
C ARG A 362 10.87 22.56 -9.95
#